data_91e29f156e064eb5e57709d0a42571f8
#
_entry.id   91e29f156e064eb5e57709d0a42571f8
#
_cell.length_a   1.000
_cell.length_b   1.000
_cell.length_c   1.000
_cell.angle_alpha   90.00
_cell.angle_beta   90.00
_cell.angle_gamma   90.00
#
_symmetry.space_group_name_H-M   'P 1'
#
loop_
_entity.id
_entity.type
_entity.pdbx_description
1 polymer ?
#
loop_
_entity_poly.entity_id
_entity_poly.type
_entity_poly.pdbx_seq_one_letter_code
_entity_poly.pdbx_strand_id
1 'polypeptide(L)'
;MYFLYVDESGDPGRYTGSNTPHFILSGLLVPEQDWYPALARITAFREEIKQRTGLLKREEIHSAELIRPSRTLAYKQIAKTARIQILRDFVGAMPSFFPNARVLNICLDKQQLPHYDEYLLPAWRRLLAGYEAFLAQQQTRGLVLADATDANALRGLLRELRKGAPPVQFLVEDVFHCSSQHSYFVQAADAITYCLFRQEYPKGSTRKFNLGNLFQLLDPLLLKAAAPLDPQGIIRG
;
A
#
# COMPACT_ATOMS: atom_id res chain seq x y z
N MET A 1 -0.53 9.76 -17.87
CA MET A 1 -0.17 10.09 -16.47
C MET A 1 -0.35 8.86 -15.60
N TYR A 2 0.30 8.82 -14.41
CA TYR A 2 0.07 7.76 -13.41
C TYR A 2 -0.35 8.37 -12.07
N PHE A 3 -1.23 7.67 -11.36
CA PHE A 3 -1.60 7.94 -9.98
C PHE A 3 -0.90 6.92 -9.07
N LEU A 4 -0.18 7.39 -8.06
CA LEU A 4 0.43 6.56 -7.03
C LEU A 4 -0.42 6.65 -5.76
N TYR A 5 -1.13 5.58 -5.43
CA TYR A 5 -1.88 5.46 -4.18
C TYR A 5 -1.01 4.79 -3.13
N VAL A 6 -0.81 5.43 -1.98
CA VAL A 6 0.17 5.02 -0.97
C VAL A 6 -0.50 4.76 0.35
N ASP A 7 -0.07 3.68 1.01
CA ASP A 7 -0.39 3.39 2.40
C ASP A 7 0.81 2.75 3.12
N GLU A 8 0.77 2.74 4.46
CA GLU A 8 1.86 2.29 5.31
C GLU A 8 1.44 1.19 6.28
N SER A 9 2.39 0.34 6.70
CA SER A 9 2.17 -0.66 7.73
C SER A 9 3.40 -0.82 8.62
N GLY A 10 3.15 -0.92 9.91
CA GLY A 10 4.17 -0.95 10.94
C GLY A 10 4.23 0.37 11.70
N ASP A 11 5.02 0.40 12.76
CA ASP A 11 5.27 1.59 13.56
C ASP A 11 6.45 2.35 12.95
N PRO A 12 6.38 3.67 12.69
CA PRO A 12 7.47 4.42 12.06
C PRO A 12 8.63 4.74 13.01
N GLY A 13 8.44 4.64 14.33
CA GLY A 13 9.46 4.97 15.32
C GLY A 13 10.58 3.92 15.41
N ARG A 14 11.64 4.29 16.15
CA ARG A 14 12.82 3.44 16.39
C ARG A 14 12.41 2.07 16.94
N TYR A 15 13.15 1.03 16.58
CA TYR A 15 12.93 -0.32 17.10
C TYR A 15 13.30 -0.41 18.58
N THR A 16 12.36 -0.86 19.40
CA THR A 16 12.51 -0.99 20.86
C THR A 16 12.49 -2.43 21.34
N GLY A 17 12.41 -3.41 20.43
CA GLY A 17 12.19 -4.82 20.76
C GLY A 17 10.72 -5.18 21.04
N SER A 18 9.89 -4.22 21.38
CA SER A 18 8.44 -4.41 21.68
C SER A 18 7.50 -3.97 20.55
N ASN A 19 7.94 -3.05 19.70
CA ASN A 19 7.21 -2.59 18.53
C ASN A 19 7.50 -3.47 17.28
N THR A 20 7.02 -3.06 16.12
CA THR A 20 7.21 -3.83 14.89
C THR A 20 8.63 -3.70 14.35
N PRO A 21 9.30 -4.81 13.94
CA PRO A 21 10.67 -4.77 13.42
C PRO A 21 10.77 -4.19 12.00
N HIS A 22 9.66 -4.14 11.26
CA HIS A 22 9.62 -3.60 9.91
C HIS A 22 8.71 -2.37 9.84
N PHE A 23 9.10 -1.42 8.99
CA PHE A 23 8.25 -0.36 8.49
C PHE A 23 8.11 -0.52 6.98
N ILE A 24 6.88 -0.57 6.49
CA ILE A 24 6.56 -0.85 5.09
C ILE A 24 5.74 0.28 4.52
N LEU A 25 6.09 0.69 3.31
CA LEU A 25 5.35 1.65 2.52
C LEU A 25 5.12 1.04 1.13
N SER A 26 3.86 0.95 0.70
CA SER A 26 3.50 0.42 -0.61
C SER A 26 2.77 1.45 -1.44
N GLY A 27 3.11 1.50 -2.72
CA GLY A 27 2.47 2.36 -3.69
C GLY A 27 1.86 1.57 -4.84
N LEU A 28 0.57 1.77 -5.12
CA LEU A 28 -0.15 1.25 -6.27
C LEU A 28 -0.14 2.28 -7.39
N LEU A 29 0.59 2.01 -8.47
CA LEU A 29 0.75 2.85 -9.64
C LEU A 29 -0.35 2.53 -10.66
N VAL A 30 -1.33 3.40 -10.81
CA VAL A 30 -2.47 3.21 -11.71
C VAL A 30 -2.36 4.15 -12.91
N PRO A 31 -2.32 3.64 -14.17
CA PRO A 31 -2.42 4.50 -15.34
C PRO A 31 -3.73 5.29 -15.33
N GLU A 32 -3.69 6.55 -15.71
CA GLU A 32 -4.87 7.44 -15.74
C GLU A 32 -6.02 6.85 -16.55
N GLN A 33 -5.74 6.30 -17.73
CA GLN A 33 -6.76 5.69 -18.59
C GLN A 33 -7.45 4.46 -17.98
N ASP A 34 -6.82 3.82 -17.01
CA ASP A 34 -7.36 2.63 -16.35
C ASP A 34 -8.18 2.98 -15.08
N TRP A 35 -8.20 4.24 -14.69
CA TRP A 35 -8.81 4.66 -13.43
C TRP A 35 -10.32 4.33 -13.36
N TYR A 36 -11.09 4.75 -14.37
CA TYR A 36 -12.52 4.45 -14.42
C TYR A 36 -12.82 2.95 -14.59
N PRO A 37 -12.14 2.21 -15.48
CA PRO A 37 -12.29 0.75 -15.55
C PRO A 37 -11.99 0.03 -14.22
N ALA A 38 -10.93 0.42 -13.50
CA ALA A 38 -10.60 -0.14 -12.21
C ALA A 38 -11.67 0.18 -11.16
N LEU A 39 -12.12 1.43 -11.09
CA LEU A 39 -13.20 1.84 -10.18
C LEU A 39 -14.48 1.03 -10.41
N ALA A 40 -14.85 0.80 -11.68
CA ALA A 40 -16.03 0.00 -12.02
C ALA A 40 -15.89 -1.45 -11.54
N ARG A 41 -14.73 -2.09 -11.73
CA ARG A 41 -14.46 -3.46 -11.28
C ARG A 41 -14.49 -3.58 -9.74
N ILE A 42 -13.85 -2.64 -9.04
CA ILE A 42 -13.89 -2.61 -7.57
C ILE A 42 -15.32 -2.38 -7.06
N THR A 43 -16.07 -1.49 -7.70
CA THR A 43 -17.45 -1.22 -7.31
C THR A 43 -18.34 -2.46 -7.49
N ALA A 44 -18.17 -3.20 -8.57
CA ALA A 44 -18.88 -4.48 -8.80
C ALA A 44 -18.50 -5.53 -7.73
N PHE A 45 -17.22 -5.66 -7.43
CA PHE A 45 -16.74 -6.53 -6.34
C PHE A 45 -17.33 -6.11 -4.98
N ARG A 46 -17.40 -4.83 -4.67
CA ARG A 46 -18.00 -4.31 -3.44
C ARG A 46 -19.50 -4.62 -3.34
N GLU A 47 -20.22 -4.62 -4.46
CA GLU A 47 -21.63 -5.02 -4.49
C GLU A 47 -21.77 -6.53 -4.21
N GLU A 48 -20.92 -7.37 -4.78
CA GLU A 48 -20.90 -8.81 -4.52
C GLU A 48 -20.60 -9.10 -3.03
N ILE A 49 -19.58 -8.44 -2.45
CA ILE A 49 -19.27 -8.57 -1.01
C ILE A 49 -20.47 -8.17 -0.14
N LYS A 50 -21.16 -7.07 -0.49
CA LYS A 50 -22.35 -6.62 0.22
C LYS A 50 -23.46 -7.67 0.17
N GLN A 51 -23.75 -8.25 -0.98
CA GLN A 51 -24.77 -9.28 -1.16
C GLN A 51 -24.44 -10.53 -0.35
N ARG A 52 -23.18 -10.93 -0.31
CA ARG A 52 -22.71 -12.15 0.34
C ARG A 52 -22.57 -12.02 1.87
N THR A 53 -22.22 -10.83 2.37
CA THR A 53 -21.81 -10.65 3.77
C THR A 53 -22.56 -9.56 4.53
N GLY A 54 -23.34 -8.73 3.85
CA GLY A 54 -23.99 -7.55 4.40
C GLY A 54 -23.07 -6.34 4.60
N LEU A 55 -21.77 -6.43 4.29
CA LEU A 55 -20.84 -5.31 4.40
C LEU A 55 -21.18 -4.24 3.36
N LEU A 56 -21.64 -3.08 3.83
CA LEU A 56 -22.07 -2.01 2.94
C LEU A 56 -20.88 -1.42 2.14
N LYS A 57 -21.13 -0.92 0.94
CA LYS A 57 -20.09 -0.32 0.08
C LYS A 57 -19.43 0.92 0.70
N ARG A 58 -20.13 1.64 1.57
CA ARG A 58 -19.60 2.80 2.31
C ARG A 58 -18.66 2.42 3.46
N GLU A 59 -18.72 1.15 3.92
CA GLU A 59 -17.80 0.66 4.93
C GLU A 59 -16.43 0.40 4.26
N GLU A 60 -15.39 0.88 4.87
CA GLU A 60 -14.02 0.70 4.38
C GLU A 60 -13.63 -0.81 4.39
N ILE A 61 -12.90 -1.28 3.37
CA ILE A 61 -12.11 -2.52 3.49
C ILE A 61 -10.77 -2.15 4.12
N HIS A 62 -10.66 -2.32 5.43
CA HIS A 62 -9.44 -2.09 6.18
C HIS A 62 -8.88 -3.43 6.66
N SER A 63 -7.71 -3.82 6.17
CA SER A 63 -7.15 -5.16 6.30
C SER A 63 -6.93 -5.59 7.76
N ALA A 64 -6.39 -4.71 8.60
CA ALA A 64 -6.18 -5.00 10.02
C ALA A 64 -7.51 -5.18 10.77
N GLU A 65 -8.52 -4.35 10.48
CA GLU A 65 -9.85 -4.40 11.09
C GLU A 65 -10.64 -5.65 10.64
N LEU A 66 -10.49 -6.12 9.42
CA LEU A 66 -11.06 -7.40 8.97
C LEU A 66 -10.58 -8.57 9.84
N ILE A 67 -9.32 -8.55 10.26
CA ILE A 67 -8.74 -9.62 11.08
C ILE A 67 -9.08 -9.44 12.57
N ARG A 68 -9.01 -8.20 13.08
CA ARG A 68 -9.25 -7.85 14.48
C ARG A 68 -10.08 -6.58 14.58
N PRO A 69 -11.43 -6.67 14.51
CA PRO A 69 -12.28 -5.51 14.57
C PRO A 69 -12.15 -4.79 15.92
N SER A 70 -11.78 -3.53 15.88
CA SER A 70 -11.74 -2.66 17.05
C SER A 70 -12.70 -1.48 16.91
N ARG A 71 -12.67 -0.80 15.78
CA ARG A 71 -13.40 0.44 15.49
C ARG A 71 -14.68 0.19 14.69
N THR A 72 -14.60 -0.65 13.66
CA THR A 72 -15.70 -0.85 12.70
C THR A 72 -16.76 -1.79 13.23
N LEU A 73 -17.90 -1.26 13.66
CA LEU A 73 -19.01 -2.04 14.21
C LEU A 73 -19.57 -3.07 13.21
N ALA A 74 -19.64 -2.71 11.92
CA ALA A 74 -20.11 -3.61 10.86
C ALA A 74 -19.32 -4.92 10.82
N TYR A 75 -18.02 -4.87 11.06
CA TYR A 75 -17.18 -6.08 11.08
C TYR A 75 -17.50 -7.02 12.24
N LYS A 76 -17.99 -6.50 13.37
CA LYS A 76 -18.33 -7.32 14.54
C LYS A 76 -19.54 -8.23 14.27
N GLN A 77 -20.37 -7.86 13.29
CA GLN A 77 -21.57 -8.63 12.88
C GLN A 77 -21.23 -9.72 11.85
N ILE A 78 -20.03 -9.68 11.26
CA ILE A 78 -19.59 -10.64 10.23
C ILE A 78 -18.68 -11.68 10.87
N ALA A 79 -18.95 -12.97 10.64
CA ALA A 79 -18.14 -14.06 11.14
C ALA A 79 -16.66 -13.89 10.73
N LYS A 80 -15.74 -14.25 11.63
CA LYS A 80 -14.29 -14.06 11.39
C LYS A 80 -13.80 -14.74 10.10
N THR A 81 -14.30 -15.93 9.80
CA THR A 81 -13.97 -16.66 8.56
C THR A 81 -14.42 -15.91 7.33
N ALA A 82 -15.62 -15.31 7.34
CA ALA A 82 -16.13 -14.51 6.24
C ALA A 82 -15.30 -13.22 6.05
N ARG A 83 -14.90 -12.55 7.14
CA ARG A 83 -14.01 -11.37 7.06
C ARG A 83 -12.65 -11.70 6.46
N ILE A 84 -12.06 -12.83 6.85
CA ILE A 84 -10.80 -13.32 6.28
C ILE A 84 -10.98 -13.63 4.79
N GLN A 85 -12.13 -14.19 4.41
CA GLN A 85 -12.42 -14.48 3.02
C GLN A 85 -12.58 -13.19 2.20
N ILE A 86 -13.21 -12.13 2.76
CA ILE A 86 -13.25 -10.80 2.11
C ILE A 86 -11.84 -10.31 1.77
N LEU A 87 -10.91 -10.40 2.73
CA LEU A 87 -9.51 -9.96 2.49
C LEU A 87 -8.86 -10.80 1.38
N ARG A 88 -9.01 -12.12 1.41
CA ARG A 88 -8.45 -13.01 0.39
C ARG A 88 -9.01 -12.74 -1.00
N ASP A 89 -10.33 -12.57 -1.09
CA ASP A 89 -11.00 -12.30 -2.36
C ASP A 89 -10.57 -10.94 -2.90
N PHE A 90 -10.47 -9.92 -2.02
CA PHE A 90 -10.05 -8.59 -2.42
C PHE A 90 -8.61 -8.59 -2.98
N VAL A 91 -7.67 -9.18 -2.23
CA VAL A 91 -6.26 -9.28 -2.67
C VAL A 91 -6.14 -10.13 -3.94
N GLY A 92 -6.83 -11.28 -3.99
CA GLY A 92 -6.80 -12.17 -5.15
C GLY A 92 -7.39 -11.56 -6.42
N ALA A 93 -8.33 -10.64 -6.29
CA ALA A 93 -8.95 -9.96 -7.42
C ALA A 93 -8.16 -8.74 -7.92
N MET A 94 -7.17 -8.23 -7.15
CA MET A 94 -6.40 -7.03 -7.53
C MET A 94 -5.76 -7.10 -8.92
N PRO A 95 -5.13 -8.20 -9.35
CA PRO A 95 -4.60 -8.28 -10.71
C PRO A 95 -5.66 -8.08 -11.79
N SER A 96 -6.91 -8.48 -11.53
CA SER A 96 -8.03 -8.26 -12.46
C SER A 96 -8.58 -6.82 -12.38
N PHE A 97 -8.54 -6.20 -11.20
CA PHE A 97 -8.94 -4.79 -11.06
C PHE A 97 -7.97 -3.87 -11.78
N PHE A 98 -6.68 -4.17 -11.72
CA PHE A 98 -5.57 -3.33 -12.11
C PHE A 98 -4.62 -4.02 -13.12
N PRO A 99 -5.07 -4.47 -14.29
CA PRO A 99 -4.24 -5.31 -15.18
C PRO A 99 -2.97 -4.61 -15.68
N ASN A 100 -2.97 -3.29 -15.79
CA ASN A 100 -1.83 -2.49 -16.24
C ASN A 100 -1.15 -1.69 -15.11
N ALA A 101 -1.64 -1.81 -13.87
CA ALA A 101 -1.01 -1.16 -12.74
C ALA A 101 0.29 -1.86 -12.32
N ARG A 102 1.08 -1.18 -11.51
CA ARG A 102 2.28 -1.73 -10.86
C ARG A 102 2.27 -1.42 -9.37
N VAL A 103 2.97 -2.23 -8.62
CA VAL A 103 3.13 -2.05 -7.17
C VAL A 103 4.59 -1.85 -6.85
N LEU A 104 4.90 -0.73 -6.22
CA LEU A 104 6.22 -0.38 -5.71
C LEU A 104 6.23 -0.52 -4.19
N ASN A 105 7.14 -1.32 -3.66
CA ASN A 105 7.21 -1.63 -2.24
C ASN A 105 8.54 -1.21 -1.63
N ILE A 106 8.47 -0.59 -0.46
CA ILE A 106 9.60 -0.28 0.40
C ILE A 106 9.42 -1.10 1.69
N CYS A 107 10.45 -1.84 2.10
CA CYS A 107 10.47 -2.56 3.36
C CYS A 107 11.75 -2.23 4.12
N LEU A 108 11.65 -1.47 5.20
CA LEU A 108 12.77 -1.12 6.04
C LEU A 108 12.81 -2.04 7.27
N ASP A 109 13.87 -2.83 7.39
CA ASP A 109 14.15 -3.62 8.58
C ASP A 109 14.86 -2.73 9.60
N LYS A 110 14.17 -2.40 10.67
CA LYS A 110 14.66 -1.51 11.73
C LYS A 110 15.84 -2.10 12.52
N GLN A 111 15.99 -3.42 12.51
CA GLN A 111 17.11 -4.08 13.15
C GLN A 111 18.39 -3.94 12.35
N GLN A 112 18.28 -3.92 11.02
CA GLN A 112 19.40 -3.69 10.11
C GLN A 112 19.73 -2.21 9.92
N LEU A 113 18.80 -1.32 10.24
CA LEU A 113 18.93 0.14 10.10
C LEU A 113 18.76 0.88 11.45
N PRO A 114 19.52 0.52 12.50
CA PRO A 114 19.31 1.05 13.86
C PRO A 114 19.65 2.54 14.01
N HIS A 115 20.26 3.16 13.00
CA HIS A 115 20.69 4.56 13.01
C HIS A 115 19.55 5.54 12.72
N TYR A 116 18.37 5.07 12.31
CA TYR A 116 17.21 5.92 12.17
C TYR A 116 16.42 5.99 13.47
N ASP A 117 16.06 7.20 13.90
CA ASP A 117 15.12 7.42 15.00
C ASP A 117 13.67 7.31 14.52
N GLU A 118 13.45 7.52 13.21
CA GLU A 118 12.14 7.49 12.57
C GLU A 118 12.28 7.00 11.13
N TYR A 119 11.34 6.16 10.66
CA TYR A 119 11.42 5.44 9.38
C TYR A 119 10.47 5.99 8.30
N LEU A 120 9.56 6.91 8.63
CA LEU A 120 8.60 7.46 7.68
C LEU A 120 9.30 8.17 6.51
N LEU A 121 10.07 9.21 6.79
CA LEU A 121 10.73 9.99 5.74
C LEU A 121 11.78 9.18 4.97
N PRO A 122 12.62 8.32 5.58
CA PRO A 122 13.47 7.40 4.83
C PRO A 122 12.74 6.48 3.86
N ALA A 123 11.56 5.95 4.26
CA ALA A 123 10.74 5.13 3.37
C ALA A 123 10.14 5.95 2.23
N TRP A 124 9.56 7.11 2.54
CA TRP A 124 9.01 8.01 1.53
C TRP A 124 10.06 8.49 0.52
N ARG A 125 11.27 8.81 0.97
CA ARG A 125 12.37 9.17 0.06
C ARG A 125 12.65 8.07 -0.96
N ARG A 126 12.70 6.80 -0.53
CA ARG A 126 12.91 5.66 -1.42
C ARG A 126 11.72 5.43 -2.35
N LEU A 127 10.50 5.54 -1.85
CA LEU A 127 9.29 5.39 -2.66
C LEU A 127 9.22 6.45 -3.75
N LEU A 128 9.45 7.73 -3.40
CA LEU A 128 9.42 8.84 -4.36
C LEU A 128 10.55 8.72 -5.40
N ALA A 129 11.74 8.29 -4.99
CA ALA A 129 12.85 8.05 -5.92
C ALA A 129 12.53 6.89 -6.90
N GLY A 130 11.98 5.79 -6.41
CA GLY A 130 11.55 4.67 -7.25
C GLY A 130 10.42 5.05 -8.21
N TYR A 131 9.46 5.85 -7.74
CA TYR A 131 8.37 6.35 -8.59
C TYR A 131 8.89 7.32 -9.65
N GLU A 132 9.76 8.26 -9.30
CA GLU A 132 10.40 9.17 -10.25
C GLU A 132 11.15 8.41 -11.35
N ALA A 133 11.95 7.39 -10.97
CA ALA A 133 12.65 6.54 -11.93
C ALA A 133 11.69 5.81 -12.88
N PHE A 134 10.58 5.27 -12.36
CA PHE A 134 9.53 4.67 -13.16
C PHE A 134 8.90 5.66 -14.12
N LEU A 135 8.52 6.86 -13.67
CA LEU A 135 7.92 7.89 -14.50
C LEU A 135 8.86 8.36 -15.61
N ALA A 136 10.15 8.51 -15.30
CA ALA A 136 11.18 8.84 -16.27
C ALA A 136 11.29 7.77 -17.37
N GLN A 137 11.31 6.49 -16.98
CA GLN A 137 11.33 5.37 -17.93
C GLN A 137 10.09 5.35 -18.83
N GLN A 138 8.90 5.66 -18.26
CA GLN A 138 7.64 5.73 -18.98
C GLN A 138 7.47 7.05 -19.75
N GLN A 139 8.41 7.99 -19.64
CA GLN A 139 8.36 9.34 -20.24
C GLN A 139 7.02 10.05 -19.93
N THR A 140 6.55 9.95 -18.70
CA THR A 140 5.25 10.47 -18.28
C THR A 140 5.33 11.16 -16.93
N ARG A 141 4.24 11.74 -16.48
CA ARG A 141 4.13 12.45 -15.20
C ARG A 141 3.24 11.68 -14.24
N GLY A 142 3.36 11.98 -12.94
CA GLY A 142 2.59 11.34 -11.91
C GLY A 142 2.15 12.24 -10.77
N LEU A 143 1.05 11.83 -10.14
CA LEU A 143 0.52 12.39 -8.89
C LEU A 143 0.64 11.36 -7.79
N VAL A 144 0.78 11.84 -6.54
CA VAL A 144 0.82 10.99 -5.35
C VAL A 144 -0.41 11.27 -4.49
N LEU A 145 -1.13 10.21 -4.14
CA LEU A 145 -2.30 10.23 -3.27
C LEU A 145 -2.05 9.28 -2.09
N ALA A 146 -2.08 9.78 -0.86
CA ALA A 146 -1.79 8.99 0.33
C ALA A 146 -2.90 9.11 1.36
N ASP A 147 -3.04 8.12 2.24
CA ASP A 147 -3.85 8.30 3.43
C ASP A 147 -3.26 9.39 4.33
N ALA A 148 -4.02 9.87 5.30
CA ALA A 148 -3.61 10.96 6.16
C ALA A 148 -2.31 10.63 6.92
N THR A 149 -1.25 11.31 6.55
CA THR A 149 0.08 11.23 7.18
C THR A 149 0.62 12.65 7.39
N ASP A 150 1.84 12.83 7.90
CA ASP A 150 2.39 14.16 8.15
C ASP A 150 2.64 14.94 6.84
N ALA A 151 1.61 15.70 6.44
CA ALA A 151 1.61 16.50 5.22
C ALA A 151 2.76 17.54 5.18
N ASN A 152 3.13 18.11 6.33
CA ASN A 152 4.20 19.13 6.39
C ASN A 152 5.57 18.50 6.18
N ALA A 153 5.81 17.36 6.82
CA ALA A 153 7.06 16.61 6.66
C ALA A 153 7.25 16.15 5.20
N LEU A 154 6.20 15.60 4.58
CA LEU A 154 6.24 15.18 3.17
C LEU A 154 6.44 16.34 2.20
N ARG A 155 5.80 17.50 2.46
CA ARG A 155 6.03 18.72 1.65
C ARG A 155 7.48 19.19 1.78
N GLY A 156 8.07 19.12 2.98
CA GLY A 156 9.48 19.42 3.21
C GLY A 156 10.39 18.50 2.39
N LEU A 157 10.14 17.20 2.46
CA LEU A 157 10.88 16.19 1.70
C LEU A 157 10.80 16.40 0.17
N LEU A 158 9.61 16.66 -0.38
CA LEU A 158 9.46 16.92 -1.81
C LEU A 158 10.20 18.18 -2.27
N ARG A 159 10.17 19.26 -1.46
CA ARG A 159 10.94 20.48 -1.75
C ARG A 159 12.45 20.22 -1.78
N GLU A 160 12.94 19.38 -0.88
CA GLU A 160 14.34 18.95 -0.84
C GLU A 160 14.67 18.14 -2.11
N LEU A 161 13.86 17.14 -2.46
CA LEU A 161 14.08 16.30 -3.64
C LEU A 161 14.04 17.08 -4.96
N ARG A 162 13.17 18.09 -5.07
CA ARG A 162 13.12 18.98 -6.24
C ARG A 162 14.36 19.87 -6.39
N LYS A 163 15.09 20.12 -5.29
CA LYS A 163 16.35 20.88 -5.28
C LYS A 163 17.58 19.97 -5.36
N GLY A 164 17.38 18.66 -5.28
CA GLY A 164 18.45 17.67 -5.29
C GLY A 164 19.18 17.55 -6.62
N ALA A 165 20.20 16.71 -6.67
CA ALA A 165 20.96 16.39 -7.87
C ALA A 165 21.03 14.86 -8.04
N PRO A 166 20.26 14.25 -8.95
CA PRO A 166 19.30 14.88 -9.88
C PRO A 166 18.02 15.34 -9.20
N PRO A 167 17.36 16.40 -9.69
CA PRO A 167 16.11 16.86 -9.14
C PRO A 167 14.95 15.95 -9.58
N VAL A 168 13.91 15.83 -8.73
CA VAL A 168 12.64 15.22 -9.10
C VAL A 168 11.90 16.14 -10.08
N GLN A 169 11.52 15.62 -11.25
CA GLN A 169 10.96 16.39 -12.38
C GLN A 169 9.62 15.87 -12.90
N PHE A 170 9.33 14.57 -12.69
CA PHE A 170 8.13 13.92 -13.23
C PHE A 170 6.96 13.91 -12.25
N LEU A 171 7.22 14.17 -10.96
CA LEU A 171 6.18 14.33 -9.96
C LEU A 171 5.53 15.71 -10.06
N VAL A 172 4.22 15.73 -10.29
CA VAL A 172 3.40 16.94 -10.36
C VAL A 172 2.80 17.20 -8.98
N GLU A 173 2.83 18.45 -8.53
CA GLU A 173 2.28 18.90 -7.26
C GLU A 173 2.90 18.25 -6.00
N ASP A 174 2.35 18.57 -4.84
CA ASP A 174 2.66 17.92 -3.58
C ASP A 174 1.86 16.62 -3.43
N VAL A 175 2.06 15.88 -2.33
CA VAL A 175 1.25 14.71 -2.01
C VAL A 175 -0.17 15.13 -1.64
N PHE A 176 -1.16 14.57 -2.33
CA PHE A 176 -2.57 14.75 -2.00
C PHE A 176 -2.98 13.76 -0.91
N HIS A 177 -3.58 14.27 0.15
CA HIS A 177 -4.08 13.43 1.24
C HIS A 177 -5.55 13.09 1.00
N CYS A 178 -5.84 11.79 0.98
CA CYS A 178 -7.18 11.23 0.79
C CYS A 178 -7.56 10.41 2.01
N SER A 179 -8.83 10.46 2.41
CA SER A 179 -9.33 9.51 3.40
C SER A 179 -9.49 8.12 2.78
N SER A 180 -8.88 7.10 3.40
CA SER A 180 -9.04 5.69 3.01
C SER A 180 -10.51 5.25 3.00
N GLN A 181 -11.34 5.80 3.90
CA GLN A 181 -12.77 5.53 3.94
C GLN A 181 -13.48 5.85 2.61
N HIS A 182 -12.98 6.83 1.86
CA HIS A 182 -13.61 7.31 0.62
C HIS A 182 -12.86 6.91 -0.65
N SER A 183 -11.70 6.26 -0.53
CA SER A 183 -10.88 5.87 -1.68
C SER A 183 -10.65 4.36 -1.74
N TYR A 184 -11.31 3.68 -2.66
CA TYR A 184 -11.08 2.24 -2.90
C TYR A 184 -9.65 1.93 -3.33
N PHE A 185 -8.97 2.89 -3.94
CA PHE A 185 -7.58 2.71 -4.38
C PHE A 185 -6.60 2.81 -3.20
N VAL A 186 -6.86 3.69 -2.22
CA VAL A 186 -6.09 3.73 -0.95
C VAL A 186 -6.36 2.45 -0.15
N GLN A 187 -7.62 1.95 -0.11
CA GLN A 187 -7.93 0.65 0.50
C GLN A 187 -7.19 -0.51 -0.18
N ALA A 188 -6.97 -0.42 -1.50
CA ALA A 188 -6.14 -1.41 -2.20
C ALA A 188 -4.67 -1.29 -1.77
N ALA A 189 -4.14 -0.08 -1.60
CA ALA A 189 -2.79 0.14 -1.08
C ALA A 189 -2.64 -0.38 0.36
N ASP A 190 -3.63 -0.16 1.26
CA ASP A 190 -3.69 -0.77 2.61
C ASP A 190 -3.55 -2.31 2.53
N ALA A 191 -4.35 -2.93 1.67
CA ALA A 191 -4.32 -4.39 1.56
C ALA A 191 -2.97 -4.92 1.02
N ILE A 192 -2.35 -4.23 0.09
CA ILE A 192 -1.00 -4.56 -0.43
C ILE A 192 0.02 -4.47 0.71
N THR A 193 0.06 -3.32 1.38
CA THR A 193 1.00 -3.04 2.47
C THR A 193 0.83 -4.02 3.63
N TYR A 194 -0.44 -4.28 4.01
CA TYR A 194 -0.77 -5.26 5.04
C TYR A 194 -0.28 -6.67 4.66
N CYS A 195 -0.48 -7.12 3.42
CA CYS A 195 -0.07 -8.44 2.99
C CYS A 195 1.46 -8.59 3.02
N LEU A 196 2.21 -7.59 2.54
CA LEU A 196 3.65 -7.57 2.63
C LEU A 196 4.11 -7.59 4.10
N PHE A 197 3.50 -6.75 4.95
CA PHE A 197 3.83 -6.73 6.37
C PHE A 197 3.59 -8.09 7.04
N ARG A 198 2.56 -8.85 6.64
CA ARG A 198 2.28 -10.19 7.16
C ARG A 198 3.22 -11.25 6.61
N GLN A 199 3.76 -11.07 5.43
CA GLN A 199 4.84 -11.92 4.89
C GLN A 199 6.13 -11.71 5.68
N GLU A 200 6.55 -10.46 5.88
CA GLU A 200 7.80 -10.12 6.57
C GLU A 200 7.73 -10.37 8.09
N TYR A 201 6.56 -10.14 8.70
CA TYR A 201 6.35 -10.27 10.13
C TYR A 201 5.11 -11.11 10.47
N PRO A 202 5.17 -12.44 10.30
CA PRO A 202 4.03 -13.32 10.55
C PRO A 202 3.75 -13.48 12.06
N LYS A 203 2.56 -13.06 12.51
CA LYS A 203 2.05 -13.29 13.87
C LYS A 203 1.14 -14.52 13.92
N GLY A 204 0.77 -14.98 15.13
CA GLY A 204 -0.01 -16.21 15.32
C GLY A 204 -1.29 -16.31 14.49
N SER A 205 -2.08 -15.23 14.37
CA SER A 205 -3.28 -15.21 13.52
C SER A 205 -2.93 -15.30 12.02
N THR A 206 -1.82 -14.72 11.59
CA THR A 206 -1.32 -14.82 10.21
C THR A 206 -1.01 -16.26 9.85
N ARG A 207 -0.30 -16.97 10.73
CA ARG A 207 0.04 -18.40 10.53
C ARG A 207 -1.23 -19.27 10.52
N LYS A 208 -2.12 -19.10 11.51
CA LYS A 208 -3.36 -19.88 11.63
C LYS A 208 -4.25 -19.80 10.38
N PHE A 209 -4.31 -18.64 9.72
CA PHE A 209 -5.18 -18.42 8.58
C PHE A 209 -4.41 -18.31 7.26
N ASN A 210 -3.13 -18.66 7.23
CA ASN A 210 -2.27 -18.62 6.05
C ASN A 210 -2.29 -17.26 5.32
N LEU A 211 -2.30 -16.15 6.07
CA LEU A 211 -2.34 -14.80 5.50
C LEU A 211 -0.97 -14.32 4.99
N GLY A 212 0.11 -14.97 5.40
CA GLY A 212 1.47 -14.65 4.94
C GLY A 212 1.68 -14.91 3.45
N ASN A 213 0.88 -15.78 2.83
CA ASN A 213 0.99 -16.11 1.41
C ASN A 213 0.15 -15.19 0.51
N LEU A 214 -0.67 -14.30 1.08
CA LEU A 214 -1.55 -13.44 0.27
C LEU A 214 -0.76 -12.48 -0.62
N PHE A 215 0.41 -12.03 -0.19
CA PHE A 215 1.24 -11.14 -0.99
C PHE A 215 1.68 -11.77 -2.32
N GLN A 216 1.81 -13.10 -2.38
CA GLN A 216 2.16 -13.83 -3.61
C GLN A 216 1.07 -13.70 -4.70
N LEU A 217 -0.19 -13.47 -4.33
CA LEU A 217 -1.28 -13.23 -5.29
C LEU A 217 -1.10 -11.92 -6.07
N LEU A 218 -0.27 -11.01 -5.57
CA LEU A 218 0.04 -9.72 -6.17
C LEU A 218 1.24 -9.78 -7.12
N ASP A 219 1.88 -10.95 -7.30
CA ASP A 219 3.07 -11.10 -8.15
C ASP A 219 2.93 -10.49 -9.56
N PRO A 220 1.76 -10.62 -10.25
CA PRO A 220 1.58 -10.00 -11.57
C PRO A 220 1.66 -8.47 -11.58
N LEU A 221 1.45 -7.83 -10.42
CA LEU A 221 1.48 -6.37 -10.28
C LEU A 221 2.84 -5.84 -9.84
N LEU A 222 3.73 -6.68 -9.30
CA LEU A 222 4.96 -6.22 -8.67
C LEU A 222 5.90 -5.55 -9.69
N LEU A 223 6.40 -4.36 -9.35
CA LEU A 223 7.41 -3.63 -10.13
C LEU A 223 8.79 -4.21 -9.84
N LYS A 224 9.07 -5.42 -10.36
CA LYS A 224 10.32 -6.14 -10.10
C LYS A 224 11.56 -5.38 -10.53
N ALA A 225 11.44 -4.52 -11.53
CA ALA A 225 12.53 -3.67 -12.00
C ALA A 225 12.98 -2.60 -10.96
N ALA A 226 12.16 -2.31 -9.94
CA ALA A 226 12.53 -1.34 -8.90
C ALA A 226 13.68 -1.83 -8.00
N ALA A 227 13.79 -3.14 -7.81
CA ALA A 227 14.88 -3.76 -7.07
C ALA A 227 15.23 -5.11 -7.73
N PRO A 228 16.05 -5.12 -8.81
CA PRO A 228 16.29 -6.33 -9.61
C PRO A 228 16.93 -7.50 -8.87
N LEU A 229 17.58 -7.25 -7.74
CA LEU A 229 18.17 -8.29 -6.89
C LEU A 229 17.18 -8.93 -5.90
N ASP A 230 16.01 -8.30 -5.71
CA ASP A 230 14.91 -8.86 -4.91
C ASP A 230 13.90 -9.53 -5.85
N PRO A 231 13.55 -10.82 -5.66
CA PRO A 231 12.65 -11.54 -6.58
C PRO A 231 11.24 -10.96 -6.65
N GLN A 232 10.83 -10.18 -5.65
CA GLN A 232 9.55 -9.49 -5.58
C GLN A 232 9.68 -7.98 -5.89
N GLY A 233 10.89 -7.48 -6.20
CA GLY A 233 11.15 -6.09 -6.51
C GLY A 233 10.99 -5.15 -5.32
N ILE A 234 11.14 -5.66 -4.09
CA ILE A 234 11.01 -4.88 -2.85
C ILE A 234 12.30 -4.11 -2.62
N ILE A 235 12.20 -2.78 -2.54
CA ILE A 235 13.33 -1.94 -2.13
C ILE A 235 13.51 -2.10 -0.64
N ARG A 236 14.58 -2.81 -0.28
CA ARG A 236 14.98 -3.02 1.10
C ARG A 236 16.02 -1.98 1.53
N GLY A 237 16.14 -1.72 2.78
CA GLY A 237 17.09 -0.78 3.31
C GLY A 237 17.83 -1.31 4.49
#